data_ec0afc40ecb5f58b60ac49137843a893
#
_entry.id   ec0afc40ecb5f58b60ac49137843a893
#
_cell.length_a   1.000
_cell.length_b   1.000
_cell.length_c   1.000
_cell.angle_alpha   90.00
_cell.angle_beta   90.00
_cell.angle_gamma   90.00
#
_symmetry.space_group_name_H-M   'P 1'
#
loop_
_entity.id
_entity.type
_entity.pdbx_description
1 polymer ?
#
loop_
_entity_poly.entity_id
_entity_poly.type
_entity_poly.pdbx_seq_one_letter_code
_entity_poly.pdbx_strand_id
1 'polypeptide(L)'
;MYKWLIPAAAAMLAGCAATPGAQLAETKPAASVSNAVPYHWTLGNAPQAHKDMVAEFGKVGLKPGEYVWASTAPSQGDTRIVVDLLTQMTYVYRGDKLLGASSMSSAKTGHITPYGNWTILEKRPFYRSKKYDNAPMPFMQRIDDYGIAFHGGVNPGYPASHGCIRLPMKFAEKLYGVTRLGTKVIIEG
;
A
#
# COMPACT_ATOMS: atom_id res chain seq x y z
N MET A 1 -35.55 70.75 -45.10
CA MET A 1 -36.33 70.65 -46.38
C MET A 1 -36.08 69.26 -46.94
N TYR A 2 -37.15 68.66 -47.45
CA TYR A 2 -37.30 67.40 -48.22
C TYR A 2 -36.99 66.11 -47.36
N LYS A 3 -37.95 65.36 -46.95
CA LYS A 3 -39.13 64.64 -47.50
C LYS A 3 -38.77 63.43 -48.38
N TRP A 4 -39.36 62.27 -47.94
CA TRP A 4 -39.80 61.13 -48.72
C TRP A 4 -38.72 60.02 -48.98
N LEU A 5 -39.01 58.75 -48.92
CA LEU A 5 -40.17 57.84 -48.98
C LEU A 5 -39.74 56.45 -48.42
N ILE A 6 -40.73 55.80 -47.78
CA ILE A 6 -40.71 54.36 -47.55
C ILE A 6 -41.20 53.66 -48.83
N PRO A 7 -40.73 52.48 -49.15
CA PRO A 7 -41.72 51.42 -49.29
C PRO A 7 -41.39 50.14 -48.48
N ALA A 8 -42.49 49.60 -48.01
CA ALA A 8 -42.56 48.23 -47.44
C ALA A 8 -42.48 47.17 -48.55
N ALA A 9 -41.87 46.07 -48.29
CA ALA A 9 -42.21 44.79 -48.94
C ALA A 9 -41.67 43.59 -48.22
N ALA A 10 -42.58 42.75 -47.85
CA ALA A 10 -42.56 41.28 -47.93
C ALA A 10 -41.77 40.48 -46.93
N ALA A 11 -42.51 39.93 -45.99
CA ALA A 11 -42.13 38.77 -45.18
C ALA A 11 -41.92 37.54 -46.07
N MET A 12 -40.78 36.87 -45.89
CA MET A 12 -40.63 35.46 -46.21
C MET A 12 -40.28 34.70 -44.94
N LEU A 13 -41.21 33.90 -44.51
CA LEU A 13 -41.01 32.86 -43.49
C LEU A 13 -40.19 31.74 -44.11
N ALA A 14 -38.90 31.70 -43.76
CA ALA A 14 -38.08 30.51 -44.01
C ALA A 14 -38.08 29.68 -42.72
N GLY A 15 -38.76 28.58 -42.73
CA GLY A 15 -38.76 27.60 -41.65
C GLY A 15 -37.36 26.99 -41.49
N CYS A 16 -36.70 27.26 -40.36
CA CYS A 16 -35.54 26.50 -39.95
C CYS A 16 -35.97 25.15 -39.41
N ALA A 17 -35.74 24.10 -40.19
CA ALA A 17 -35.80 22.74 -39.73
C ALA A 17 -34.72 22.54 -38.62
N ALA A 18 -35.18 22.26 -37.41
CA ALA A 18 -34.32 21.88 -36.32
C ALA A 18 -33.70 20.50 -36.61
N THR A 19 -32.44 20.45 -36.84
CA THR A 19 -31.65 19.20 -36.88
C THR A 19 -31.64 18.61 -35.47
N PRO A 20 -32.01 17.32 -35.30
CA PRO A 20 -31.88 16.67 -33.98
C PRO A 20 -30.41 16.65 -33.59
N GLY A 21 -30.12 17.25 -32.43
CA GLY A 21 -28.79 17.24 -31.86
C GLY A 21 -28.28 15.80 -31.69
N ALA A 22 -27.15 15.52 -32.30
CA ALA A 22 -26.39 14.32 -32.01
C ALA A 22 -26.03 14.35 -30.51
N GLN A 23 -26.70 13.55 -29.70
CA GLN A 23 -26.24 13.21 -28.35
C GLN A 23 -24.88 12.53 -28.49
N LEU A 24 -23.84 13.24 -28.07
CA LEU A 24 -22.55 12.65 -27.80
C LEU A 24 -22.78 11.59 -26.71
N ALA A 25 -22.77 10.33 -27.13
CA ALA A 25 -22.74 9.23 -26.18
C ALA A 25 -21.48 9.40 -25.33
N GLU A 26 -21.68 9.74 -24.05
CA GLU A 26 -20.63 9.62 -23.04
C GLU A 26 -20.14 8.17 -23.06
N THR A 27 -19.00 7.94 -23.66
CA THR A 27 -18.28 6.67 -23.56
C THR A 27 -17.80 6.59 -22.12
N LYS A 28 -18.58 5.87 -21.28
CA LYS A 28 -18.12 5.40 -19.97
C LYS A 28 -16.73 4.82 -20.18
N PRO A 29 -15.70 5.31 -19.45
CA PRO A 29 -14.35 4.74 -19.58
C PRO A 29 -14.46 3.25 -19.27
N ALA A 30 -14.01 2.43 -20.22
CA ALA A 30 -13.92 0.99 -20.01
C ALA A 30 -13.12 0.76 -18.75
N ALA A 31 -13.74 0.13 -17.74
CA ALA A 31 -13.05 -0.31 -16.56
C ALA A 31 -11.88 -1.16 -17.02
N SER A 32 -10.65 -0.70 -16.79
CA SER A 32 -9.46 -1.50 -17.02
C SER A 32 -9.60 -2.73 -16.11
N VAL A 33 -9.88 -3.88 -16.68
CA VAL A 33 -9.84 -5.16 -15.97
C VAL A 33 -8.39 -5.37 -15.58
N SER A 34 -8.03 -4.94 -14.39
CA SER A 34 -6.76 -5.28 -13.78
C SER A 34 -6.81 -6.79 -13.50
N ASN A 35 -5.97 -7.56 -14.15
CA ASN A 35 -5.75 -8.98 -13.86
C ASN A 35 -5.01 -9.16 -12.51
N ALA A 36 -5.07 -8.18 -11.61
CA ALA A 36 -4.50 -8.26 -10.27
C ALA A 36 -5.30 -9.27 -9.46
N VAL A 37 -4.61 -10.22 -8.86
CA VAL A 37 -5.21 -11.15 -7.89
C VAL A 37 -5.86 -10.31 -6.79
N PRO A 38 -7.17 -10.50 -6.50
CA PRO A 38 -7.86 -9.66 -5.52
C PRO A 38 -7.33 -9.95 -4.12
N TYR A 39 -7.28 -8.92 -3.28
CA TYR A 39 -6.99 -9.08 -1.86
C TYR A 39 -8.09 -9.92 -1.19
N HIS A 40 -7.69 -10.87 -0.35
CA HIS A 40 -8.62 -11.61 0.50
C HIS A 40 -9.21 -10.72 1.59
N TRP A 41 -8.40 -9.81 2.12
CA TRP A 41 -8.80 -8.82 3.11
C TRP A 41 -7.98 -7.55 2.96
N THR A 42 -8.65 -6.41 2.88
CA THR A 42 -8.00 -5.10 2.77
C THR A 42 -8.89 -3.99 3.30
N LEU A 43 -8.25 -2.98 3.88
CA LEU A 43 -8.82 -1.65 4.18
C LEU A 43 -8.27 -0.58 3.23
N GLY A 44 -7.53 -0.99 2.20
CA GLY A 44 -6.90 -0.09 1.24
C GLY A 44 -5.55 0.48 1.67
N ASN A 45 -5.02 0.07 2.82
CA ASN A 45 -3.73 0.59 3.32
C ASN A 45 -2.55 0.10 2.48
N ALA A 46 -2.53 -1.17 2.07
CA ALA A 46 -1.44 -1.73 1.28
C ALA A 46 -1.35 -1.11 -0.13
N PRO A 47 -2.45 -1.00 -0.90
CA PRO A 47 -2.43 -0.27 -2.17
C PRO A 47 -2.03 1.21 -2.03
N GLN A 48 -2.45 1.88 -0.96
CA GLN A 48 -2.05 3.26 -0.70
C GLN A 48 -0.55 3.34 -0.35
N ALA A 49 -0.05 2.44 0.51
CA ALA A 49 1.36 2.41 0.88
C ALA A 49 2.28 2.13 -0.31
N HIS A 50 1.83 1.33 -1.29
CA HIS A 50 2.55 1.15 -2.54
C HIS A 50 2.64 2.46 -3.33
N LYS A 51 1.54 3.23 -3.46
CA LYS A 51 1.56 4.55 -4.11
C LYS A 51 2.50 5.52 -3.41
N ASP A 52 2.47 5.53 -2.07
CA ASP A 52 3.35 6.38 -1.27
C ASP A 52 4.83 5.99 -1.45
N MET A 53 5.14 4.70 -1.59
CA MET A 53 6.50 4.23 -1.90
C MET A 53 6.97 4.72 -3.26
N VAL A 54 6.10 4.68 -4.27
CA VAL A 54 6.42 5.20 -5.60
C VAL A 54 6.66 6.72 -5.53
N ALA A 55 5.81 7.44 -4.83
CA ALA A 55 5.92 8.90 -4.69
C ALA A 55 7.16 9.34 -3.91
N GLU A 56 7.47 8.68 -2.77
CA GLU A 56 8.58 9.09 -1.89
C GLU A 56 9.94 8.60 -2.39
N PHE A 57 10.01 7.40 -2.98
CA PHE A 57 11.29 6.75 -3.33
C PHE A 57 11.48 6.45 -4.81
N GLY A 58 10.49 6.71 -5.67
CA GLY A 58 10.53 6.39 -7.10
C GLY A 58 10.63 4.88 -7.39
N LYS A 59 10.24 4.02 -6.44
CA LYS A 59 10.33 2.57 -6.56
C LYS A 59 8.96 1.95 -6.79
N VAL A 60 8.79 1.23 -7.88
CA VAL A 60 7.57 0.47 -8.21
C VAL A 60 7.58 -0.96 -7.64
N GLY A 61 8.71 -1.41 -7.09
CA GLY A 61 8.91 -2.70 -6.44
C GLY A 61 10.30 -2.80 -5.85
N LEU A 62 10.52 -3.78 -5.00
CA LEU A 62 11.80 -4.07 -4.37
C LEU A 62 12.19 -5.52 -4.60
N LYS A 63 13.45 -5.77 -4.95
CA LYS A 63 14.00 -7.11 -5.09
C LYS A 63 14.07 -7.80 -3.72
N PRO A 64 14.15 -9.13 -3.67
CA PRO A 64 14.38 -9.87 -2.43
C PRO A 64 15.58 -9.32 -1.65
N GLY A 65 15.38 -8.98 -0.38
CA GLY A 65 16.41 -8.40 0.46
C GLY A 65 16.62 -6.89 0.30
N GLU A 66 15.97 -6.24 -0.68
CA GLU A 66 16.02 -4.79 -0.90
C GLU A 66 15.04 -4.07 0.03
N TYR A 67 15.44 -2.86 0.44
CA TYR A 67 14.58 -1.92 1.16
C TYR A 67 14.94 -0.48 0.81
N VAL A 68 14.01 0.44 1.08
CA VAL A 68 14.22 1.89 1.05
C VAL A 68 13.90 2.47 2.42
N TRP A 69 14.56 3.59 2.75
CA TRP A 69 14.36 4.29 4.02
C TRP A 69 14.63 5.78 3.83
N ALA A 70 13.73 6.62 4.32
CA ALA A 70 13.86 8.06 4.23
C ALA A 70 15.08 8.56 5.01
N SER A 71 15.83 9.49 4.44
CA SER A 71 16.98 10.13 5.09
C SER A 71 16.59 10.97 6.30
N THR A 72 15.38 11.54 6.28
CA THR A 72 14.81 12.35 7.35
C THR A 72 13.49 11.76 7.79
N ALA A 73 13.32 11.55 9.10
CA ALA A 73 12.07 11.11 9.68
C ALA A 73 11.39 12.30 10.40
N PRO A 74 10.04 12.39 10.40
CA PRO A 74 9.33 13.32 11.25
C PRO A 74 9.71 13.09 12.71
N SER A 75 9.89 14.18 13.47
CA SER A 75 10.18 14.11 14.91
C SER A 75 8.97 13.66 15.72
N GLN A 76 7.76 13.84 15.20
CA GLN A 76 6.49 13.55 15.86
C GLN A 76 5.61 12.62 15.02
N GLY A 77 4.62 12.04 15.70
CA GLY A 77 3.63 11.13 15.12
C GLY A 77 3.85 9.67 15.54
N ASP A 78 2.74 8.93 15.62
CA ASP A 78 2.75 7.51 15.94
C ASP A 78 3.31 6.70 14.77
N THR A 79 4.07 5.67 15.11
CA THR A 79 4.52 4.69 14.12
C THR A 79 3.41 3.69 13.85
N ARG A 80 3.17 3.36 12.58
CA ARG A 80 2.34 2.23 12.14
C ARG A 80 3.06 1.42 11.07
N ILE A 81 2.73 0.15 11.00
CA ILE A 81 3.26 -0.80 10.01
C ILE A 81 2.10 -1.27 9.14
N VAL A 82 2.30 -1.30 7.83
CA VAL A 82 1.41 -1.92 6.86
C VAL A 82 2.16 -3.07 6.20
N VAL A 83 1.54 -4.24 6.16
CA VAL A 83 2.08 -5.45 5.54
C VAL A 83 1.16 -5.84 4.39
N ASP A 84 1.73 -6.02 3.22
CA ASP A 84 1.05 -6.51 2.02
C ASP A 84 1.53 -7.94 1.74
N LEU A 85 0.70 -8.91 2.06
CA LEU A 85 1.00 -10.33 1.82
C LEU A 85 0.91 -10.69 0.34
N LEU A 86 0.13 -9.94 -0.45
CA LEU A 86 -0.03 -10.19 -1.87
C LEU A 86 1.26 -9.86 -2.63
N THR A 87 1.88 -8.73 -2.33
CA THR A 87 3.11 -8.26 -2.99
C THR A 87 4.38 -8.55 -2.19
N GLN A 88 4.26 -9.18 -1.02
CA GLN A 88 5.37 -9.48 -0.09
C GLN A 88 6.16 -8.23 0.30
N MET A 89 5.44 -7.19 0.73
CA MET A 89 5.99 -5.91 1.12
C MET A 89 5.62 -5.51 2.54
N THR A 90 6.51 -4.78 3.19
CA THR A 90 6.28 -4.14 4.50
C THR A 90 6.58 -2.66 4.39
N TYR A 91 5.68 -1.83 4.88
CA TYR A 91 5.76 -0.37 4.88
C TYR A 91 5.72 0.17 6.30
N VAL A 92 6.50 1.20 6.57
CA VAL A 92 6.61 1.82 7.91
C VAL A 92 6.31 3.31 7.80
N TYR A 93 5.37 3.78 8.60
CA TYR A 93 4.98 5.18 8.67
C TYR A 93 5.29 5.80 10.03
N ARG A 94 5.46 7.11 10.04
CA ARG A 94 5.36 7.96 11.24
C ARG A 94 4.41 9.12 10.93
N GLY A 95 3.28 9.17 11.67
CA GLY A 95 2.15 9.99 11.25
C GLY A 95 1.69 9.57 9.85
N ASP A 96 1.61 10.52 8.94
CA ASP A 96 1.22 10.28 7.54
C ASP A 96 2.41 10.10 6.59
N LYS A 97 3.64 10.25 7.09
CA LYS A 97 4.84 10.10 6.25
C LYS A 97 5.35 8.67 6.21
N LEU A 98 5.58 8.15 5.01
CA LEU A 98 6.24 6.87 4.79
C LEU A 98 7.73 7.01 5.15
N LEU A 99 8.19 6.26 6.17
CA LEU A 99 9.59 6.20 6.59
C LEU A 99 10.40 5.23 5.77
N GLY A 100 9.79 4.14 5.34
CA GLY A 100 10.50 3.13 4.58
C GLY A 100 9.61 1.99 4.12
N ALA A 101 10.11 1.24 3.16
CA ALA A 101 9.49 0.04 2.64
C ALA A 101 10.55 -1.05 2.43
N SER A 102 10.12 -2.29 2.54
CA SER A 102 10.99 -3.45 2.38
C SER A 102 10.28 -4.60 1.72
N SER A 103 10.99 -5.33 0.87
CA SER A 103 10.58 -6.69 0.53
C SER A 103 10.62 -7.58 1.78
N MET A 104 9.75 -8.57 1.85
CA MET A 104 9.66 -9.49 2.98
C MET A 104 9.42 -10.94 2.53
N SER A 105 9.41 -11.88 3.48
CA SER A 105 8.96 -13.24 3.27
C SER A 105 8.02 -13.65 4.38
N SER A 106 6.74 -13.88 4.03
CA SER A 106 5.67 -14.32 4.92
C SER A 106 5.55 -15.86 5.00
N ALA A 107 4.43 -16.35 5.54
CA ALA A 107 4.14 -17.78 5.66
C ALA A 107 4.11 -18.51 4.32
N LYS A 108 4.80 -19.65 4.24
CA LYS A 108 4.71 -20.59 3.12
C LYS A 108 3.36 -21.33 3.13
N THR A 109 3.04 -21.98 2.02
CA THR A 109 1.85 -22.87 1.91
C THR A 109 1.75 -23.83 3.10
N GLY A 110 0.55 -23.97 3.66
CA GLY A 110 0.28 -24.78 4.86
C GLY A 110 0.57 -24.06 6.19
N HIS A 111 1.00 -22.80 6.14
CA HIS A 111 1.17 -21.94 7.31
C HIS A 111 0.47 -20.60 7.08
N ILE A 112 0.25 -19.83 8.14
CA ILE A 112 -0.54 -18.59 8.08
C ILE A 112 0.24 -17.44 8.71
N THR A 113 0.35 -16.33 7.97
CA THR A 113 0.52 -14.98 8.52
C THR A 113 -0.87 -14.36 8.56
N PRO A 114 -1.43 -14.02 9.73
CA PRO A 114 -2.84 -13.65 9.85
C PRO A 114 -3.10 -12.25 9.29
N TYR A 115 -4.19 -12.09 8.53
CA TYR A 115 -4.71 -10.77 8.15
C TYR A 115 -5.28 -10.03 9.35
N GLY A 116 -5.46 -8.72 9.23
CA GLY A 116 -6.18 -7.92 10.21
C GLY A 116 -5.36 -6.83 10.86
N ASN A 117 -5.91 -6.32 11.96
CA ASN A 117 -5.30 -5.27 12.78
C ASN A 117 -4.66 -5.90 14.01
N TRP A 118 -3.39 -5.62 14.19
CA TRP A 118 -2.55 -6.16 15.26
C TRP A 118 -1.81 -5.03 15.97
N THR A 119 -1.11 -5.38 17.04
CA THR A 119 -0.17 -4.48 17.72
C THR A 119 1.09 -5.24 18.10
N ILE A 120 2.19 -4.52 18.26
CA ILE A 120 3.42 -5.12 18.79
C ILE A 120 3.23 -5.39 20.29
N LEU A 121 3.28 -6.68 20.67
CA LEU A 121 3.07 -7.16 22.04
C LEU A 121 4.37 -7.38 22.79
N GLU A 122 5.46 -7.69 22.08
CA GLU A 122 6.76 -7.98 22.67
C GLU A 122 7.86 -7.57 21.71
N LYS A 123 9.00 -7.11 22.26
CA LYS A 123 10.18 -6.77 21.50
C LYS A 123 11.43 -7.35 22.18
N ARG A 124 12.26 -8.04 21.39
CA ARG A 124 13.56 -8.56 21.84
C ARG A 124 14.63 -8.33 20.77
N PRO A 125 15.75 -7.67 21.10
CA PRO A 125 16.82 -7.47 20.12
C PRO A 125 17.46 -8.79 19.68
N PHE A 126 17.55 -9.76 20.62
CA PHE A 126 18.02 -11.12 20.37
C PHE A 126 17.00 -12.11 20.90
N TYR A 127 16.48 -12.93 19.99
CA TYR A 127 15.53 -13.99 20.32
C TYR A 127 15.83 -15.24 19.51
N ARG A 128 15.49 -16.39 20.05
CA ARG A 128 15.53 -17.67 19.35
C ARG A 128 14.19 -18.37 19.47
N SER A 129 13.72 -18.92 18.37
CA SER A 129 12.45 -19.61 18.32
C SER A 129 12.42 -20.79 19.30
N LYS A 130 11.41 -20.83 20.17
CA LYS A 130 11.15 -22.00 21.04
C LYS A 130 10.45 -23.13 20.30
N LYS A 131 9.94 -22.87 19.09
CA LYS A 131 9.07 -23.76 18.34
C LYS A 131 9.75 -24.38 17.11
N TYR A 132 10.73 -23.68 16.55
CA TYR A 132 11.37 -24.05 15.28
C TYR A 132 12.91 -24.07 15.42
N ASP A 133 13.47 -25.22 15.80
CA ASP A 133 14.90 -25.57 15.83
C ASP A 133 15.81 -24.46 16.40
N ASN A 134 15.34 -23.77 17.44
CA ASN A 134 16.10 -22.68 18.05
C ASN A 134 16.58 -21.63 17.03
N ALA A 135 15.83 -21.44 15.92
CA ALA A 135 16.18 -20.52 14.83
C ALA A 135 16.36 -19.09 15.34
N PRO A 136 17.42 -18.37 14.90
CA PRO A 136 17.64 -16.99 15.32
C PRO A 136 16.58 -16.07 14.74
N MET A 137 16.07 -15.18 15.59
CA MET A 137 15.06 -14.16 15.26
C MET A 137 15.56 -12.79 15.77
N PRO A 138 16.62 -12.21 15.18
CA PRO A 138 17.14 -10.92 15.60
C PRO A 138 16.11 -9.81 15.37
N PHE A 139 16.05 -8.83 16.28
CA PHE A 139 15.09 -7.72 16.26
C PHE A 139 13.65 -8.17 16.28
N MET A 140 13.34 -9.25 17.01
CA MET A 140 12.02 -9.85 17.10
C MET A 140 10.99 -8.88 17.67
N GLN A 141 9.83 -8.80 17.02
CA GLN A 141 8.67 -8.01 17.42
C GLN A 141 7.41 -8.85 17.21
N ARG A 142 6.90 -9.44 18.31
CA ARG A 142 5.75 -10.35 18.30
C ARG A 142 4.44 -9.55 18.23
N ILE A 143 3.48 -10.06 17.44
CA ILE A 143 2.20 -9.40 17.20
C ILE A 143 0.98 -10.21 17.65
N ASP A 144 1.15 -11.51 17.95
CA ASP A 144 0.05 -12.36 18.43
C ASP A 144 0.50 -13.30 19.54
N ASP A 145 -0.44 -14.07 20.10
CA ASP A 145 -0.15 -15.04 21.18
C ASP A 145 0.37 -16.39 20.66
N TYR A 146 0.32 -16.61 19.34
CA TYR A 146 0.80 -17.83 18.70
C TYR A 146 2.29 -17.76 18.29
N GLY A 147 2.91 -16.60 18.45
CA GLY A 147 4.33 -16.39 18.20
C GLY A 147 4.66 -15.82 16.81
N ILE A 148 3.67 -15.29 16.10
CA ILE A 148 3.92 -14.56 14.85
C ILE A 148 4.62 -13.24 15.16
N ALA A 149 5.72 -12.97 14.45
CA ALA A 149 6.58 -11.84 14.71
C ALA A 149 7.27 -11.32 13.44
N PHE A 150 7.62 -10.05 13.44
CA PHE A 150 8.66 -9.51 12.56
C PHE A 150 10.02 -9.88 13.10
N HIS A 151 10.98 -10.22 12.25
CA HIS A 151 12.37 -10.38 12.63
C HIS A 151 13.30 -10.30 11.41
N GLY A 152 14.59 -10.04 11.64
CA GLY A 152 15.61 -10.15 10.62
C GLY A 152 15.82 -11.61 10.19
N GLY A 153 15.92 -11.85 8.88
CA GLY A 153 16.11 -13.19 8.35
C GLY A 153 16.28 -13.22 6.83
N VAL A 154 16.47 -14.42 6.31
CA VAL A 154 16.61 -14.63 4.87
C VAL A 154 15.25 -14.38 4.19
N ASN A 155 15.25 -13.53 3.18
CA ASN A 155 14.13 -13.28 2.28
C ASN A 155 14.48 -13.86 0.90
N PRO A 156 13.94 -15.02 0.52
CA PRO A 156 14.25 -15.67 -0.75
C PRO A 156 13.45 -15.11 -1.93
N GLY A 157 12.55 -14.14 -1.69
CA GLY A 157 11.69 -13.55 -2.72
C GLY A 157 10.31 -14.19 -2.87
N TYR A 158 9.97 -15.11 -1.98
CA TYR A 158 8.68 -15.78 -1.91
C TYR A 158 8.33 -16.12 -0.45
N PRO A 159 7.06 -16.45 -0.16
CA PRO A 159 6.64 -16.91 1.17
C PRO A 159 7.37 -18.19 1.57
N ALA A 160 8.16 -18.14 2.67
CA ALA A 160 9.02 -19.25 3.09
C ALA A 160 9.07 -19.46 4.62
N SER A 161 8.34 -18.66 5.40
CA SER A 161 8.30 -18.77 6.85
C SER A 161 7.25 -19.75 7.36
N HIS A 162 7.22 -19.98 8.67
CA HIS A 162 6.15 -20.72 9.35
C HIS A 162 5.08 -19.78 9.97
N GLY A 163 5.00 -18.54 9.47
CA GLY A 163 4.05 -17.53 9.94
C GLY A 163 4.67 -16.16 10.16
N CYS A 164 5.91 -16.10 10.63
CA CYS A 164 6.62 -14.85 10.86
C CYS A 164 6.89 -14.06 9.57
N ILE A 165 7.08 -12.78 9.72
CA ILE A 165 7.44 -11.83 8.66
C ILE A 165 8.94 -11.62 8.71
N ARG A 166 9.67 -12.24 7.76
CA ARG A 166 11.11 -12.11 7.65
C ARG A 166 11.48 -10.88 6.86
N LEU A 167 12.34 -10.06 7.43
CA LEU A 167 12.81 -8.79 6.86
C LEU A 167 14.31 -8.82 6.62
N PRO A 168 14.83 -8.04 5.66
CA PRO A 168 16.28 -7.81 5.57
C PRO A 168 16.82 -7.29 6.90
N MET A 169 17.99 -7.77 7.32
CA MET A 169 18.54 -7.51 8.66
C MET A 169 18.57 -6.02 9.00
N LYS A 170 19.07 -5.19 8.09
CA LYS A 170 19.18 -3.74 8.32
C LYS A 170 17.81 -3.03 8.38
N PHE A 171 16.82 -3.54 7.67
CA PHE A 171 15.47 -3.01 7.78
C PHE A 171 14.81 -3.43 9.10
N ALA A 172 14.99 -4.69 9.53
CA ALA A 172 14.51 -5.18 10.83
C ALA A 172 15.09 -4.37 12.00
N GLU A 173 16.39 -4.02 11.93
CA GLU A 173 17.07 -3.15 12.89
C GLU A 173 16.43 -1.74 12.95
N LYS A 174 16.22 -1.12 11.78
CA LYS A 174 15.58 0.19 11.67
C LYS A 174 14.13 0.16 12.19
N LEU A 175 13.35 -0.84 11.78
CA LEU A 175 11.99 -1.05 12.25
C LEU A 175 11.94 -1.20 13.77
N TYR A 176 12.84 -2.00 14.32
CA TYR A 176 12.97 -2.19 15.77
C TYR A 176 13.24 -0.86 16.51
N GLY A 177 14.07 0.01 15.93
CA GLY A 177 14.43 1.30 16.52
C GLY A 177 13.26 2.33 16.54
N VAL A 178 12.32 2.24 15.58
CA VAL A 178 11.23 3.24 15.47
C VAL A 178 9.89 2.78 16.04
N THR A 179 9.75 1.52 16.42
CA THR A 179 8.53 0.95 16.99
C THR A 179 8.60 0.86 18.50
N ARG A 180 7.43 0.70 19.14
CA ARG A 180 7.27 0.46 20.58
C ARG A 180 6.17 -0.58 20.81
N LEU A 181 6.01 -1.05 22.04
CA LEU A 181 4.85 -1.87 22.42
C LEU A 181 3.58 -1.08 22.12
N GLY A 182 2.56 -1.76 21.59
CA GLY A 182 1.32 -1.13 21.12
C GLY A 182 1.41 -0.46 19.75
N THR A 183 2.57 -0.44 19.07
CA THR A 183 2.65 0.04 17.68
C THR A 183 1.66 -0.73 16.82
N LYS A 184 0.82 0.00 16.07
CA LYS A 184 -0.21 -0.58 15.18
C LYS A 184 0.42 -1.31 14.00
N VAL A 185 -0.14 -2.47 13.69
CA VAL A 185 0.23 -3.30 12.54
C VAL A 185 -1.04 -3.66 11.77
N ILE A 186 -1.05 -3.41 10.48
CA ILE A 186 -2.15 -3.76 9.57
C ILE A 186 -1.59 -4.74 8.56
N ILE A 187 -2.18 -5.93 8.47
CA ILE A 187 -1.76 -6.98 7.54
C ILE A 187 -2.88 -7.23 6.55
N GLU A 188 -2.62 -6.93 5.29
CA GLU A 188 -3.53 -7.05 4.14
C GLU A 188 -2.99 -8.04 3.11
N GLY A 189 -3.90 -8.63 2.26
CA GLY A 189 -3.51 -9.51 1.18
C GLY A 189 -4.64 -10.35 0.61
#